data_93f4dd3a0b33367e3105da1b003e728b
#
_entry.id   93f4dd3a0b33367e3105da1b003e728b
#
_cell.length_a   1.000
_cell.length_b   1.000
_cell.length_c   1.000
_cell.angle_alpha   90.00
_cell.angle_beta   90.00
_cell.angle_gamma   90.00
#
_symmetry.space_group_name_H-M   'P 1'
#
loop_
_entity.id
_entity.type
_entity.pdbx_description
1 polymer ?
#
loop_
_entity_poly.entity_id
_entity_poly.type
_entity_poly.pdbx_seq_one_letter_code
_entity_poly.pdbx_strand_id
1 'polypeptide(L)'
;MAISIGINGFGRIGRVALRIAINQPDTFKVCGINVRNADLSYMKYMIRYDSTFGRFQGELDTYENGLIIEGQKIPVFSESDAALIPWGACGAEYIIDATGAYCTTEKAKAHLEGGAKKVIISAPAKDGDTPTFIMGINHDKYTSDMPVVSNASCTTNCLAPICKVLEDNYGIEYGLMSTIHAATAKQKVVDSRSQKDWRTGRSAFGNLIPSTTGAAKAISLVIPALKDKMSGISYRVPTSDVSIVDLNVALKQPASYDEICKKVREASETYLSGILDYVEDEVVSSDFIGDSHASIFDARQGIQVNSHFFKVICFYDNEWGYTSQIFRLIQYMNQIDTGR
;
A
#
# COMPACT_ATOMS: atom_id res chain seq x y z
N MET A 1 -6.92 -12.61 -20.97
CA MET A 1 -6.99 -11.17 -21.35
C MET A 1 -6.44 -10.38 -20.17
N ALA A 2 -5.68 -9.32 -20.44
CA ALA A 2 -5.17 -8.43 -19.41
C ALA A 2 -6.32 -7.75 -18.64
N ILE A 3 -6.13 -7.54 -17.35
CA ILE A 3 -7.12 -6.88 -16.46
C ILE A 3 -7.14 -5.39 -16.77
N SER A 4 -8.31 -4.86 -17.09
CA SER A 4 -8.50 -3.47 -17.48
C SER A 4 -8.60 -2.57 -16.25
N ILE A 5 -7.62 -1.69 -16.06
CA ILE A 5 -7.57 -0.80 -14.89
C ILE A 5 -7.69 0.68 -15.27
N GLY A 6 -8.26 1.46 -14.38
CA GLY A 6 -8.23 2.92 -14.39
C GLY A 6 -7.51 3.45 -13.14
N ILE A 7 -6.84 4.59 -13.28
CA ILE A 7 -6.12 5.23 -12.16
C ILE A 7 -6.72 6.61 -11.92
N ASN A 8 -7.30 6.80 -10.74
CA ASN A 8 -7.77 8.12 -10.30
C ASN A 8 -6.79 8.73 -9.31
N GLY A 9 -6.15 9.84 -9.71
CA GLY A 9 -5.09 10.50 -8.97
C GLY A 9 -3.69 10.17 -9.49
N PHE A 10 -2.87 11.20 -9.69
CA PHE A 10 -1.53 11.08 -10.25
C PHE A 10 -0.44 11.52 -9.25
N GLY A 11 -0.70 11.24 -7.95
CA GLY A 11 0.27 11.36 -6.86
C GLY A 11 1.33 10.26 -6.88
N ARG A 12 2.03 10.04 -5.76
CA ARG A 12 3.05 8.96 -5.68
C ARG A 12 2.45 7.61 -6.05
N ILE A 13 1.40 7.19 -5.37
CA ILE A 13 0.78 5.86 -5.58
C ILE A 13 0.24 5.71 -7.02
N GLY A 14 -0.42 6.73 -7.58
CA GLY A 14 -0.92 6.64 -8.95
C GLY A 14 0.18 6.50 -10.00
N ARG A 15 1.34 7.19 -9.82
CA ARG A 15 2.49 7.04 -10.71
C ARG A 15 3.22 5.71 -10.55
N VAL A 16 3.33 5.21 -9.32
CA VAL A 16 3.88 3.87 -9.06
C VAL A 16 2.95 2.80 -9.65
N ALA A 17 1.63 2.95 -9.50
CA ALA A 17 0.65 2.06 -10.11
C ALA A 17 0.80 2.02 -11.64
N LEU A 18 0.97 3.18 -12.28
CA LEU A 18 1.23 3.24 -13.72
C LEU A 18 2.51 2.48 -14.10
N ARG A 19 3.63 2.67 -13.37
CA ARG A 19 4.90 1.97 -13.64
C ARG A 19 4.77 0.46 -13.43
N ILE A 20 4.08 0.01 -12.39
CA ILE A 20 3.86 -1.43 -12.13
C ILE A 20 3.03 -2.05 -13.26
N ALA A 21 1.94 -1.38 -13.68
CA ALA A 21 1.09 -1.89 -14.76
C ALA A 21 1.84 -2.01 -16.09
N ILE A 22 2.65 -1.01 -16.44
CA ILE A 22 3.45 -1.01 -17.68
C ILE A 22 4.50 -2.13 -17.67
N ASN A 23 5.07 -2.45 -16.52
CA ASN A 23 6.02 -3.55 -16.37
C ASN A 23 5.35 -4.94 -16.43
N GLN A 24 4.01 -5.01 -16.43
CA GLN A 24 3.24 -6.25 -16.47
C GLN A 24 2.14 -6.21 -17.56
N PRO A 25 2.50 -5.95 -18.85
CA PRO A 25 1.53 -5.70 -19.91
C PRO A 25 0.63 -6.90 -20.24
N ASP A 26 1.11 -8.12 -20.00
CA ASP A 26 0.32 -9.34 -20.19
C ASP A 26 -0.77 -9.52 -19.12
N THR A 27 -0.58 -8.91 -17.97
CA THR A 27 -1.49 -9.03 -16.81
C THR A 27 -2.42 -7.83 -16.67
N PHE A 28 -1.93 -6.62 -16.93
CA PHE A 28 -2.67 -5.38 -16.72
C PHE A 28 -2.64 -4.47 -17.95
N LYS A 29 -3.78 -3.81 -18.18
CA LYS A 29 -3.94 -2.78 -19.20
C LYS A 29 -4.46 -1.50 -18.56
N VAL A 30 -3.71 -0.42 -18.61
CA VAL A 30 -4.17 0.90 -18.16
C VAL A 30 -5.09 1.49 -19.23
N CYS A 31 -6.38 1.59 -18.94
CA CYS A 31 -7.40 2.06 -19.89
C CYS A 31 -7.64 3.57 -19.78
N GLY A 32 -7.29 4.20 -18.66
CA GLY A 32 -7.43 5.64 -18.47
C GLY A 32 -6.80 6.12 -17.18
N ILE A 33 -6.44 7.40 -17.14
CA ILE A 33 -5.94 8.09 -15.95
C ILE A 33 -6.76 9.35 -15.78
N ASN A 34 -7.22 9.62 -14.54
CA ASN A 34 -7.86 10.87 -14.20
C ASN A 34 -7.00 11.67 -13.21
N VAL A 35 -6.80 12.95 -13.51
CA VAL A 35 -6.13 13.90 -12.62
C VAL A 35 -6.70 15.30 -12.80
N ARG A 36 -7.10 15.94 -11.73
CA ARG A 36 -7.61 17.32 -11.79
C ARG A 36 -6.53 18.26 -12.35
N ASN A 37 -6.93 19.14 -13.27
CA ASN A 37 -6.04 20.08 -13.95
C ASN A 37 -4.88 19.35 -14.66
N ALA A 38 -5.22 18.39 -15.52
CA ALA A 38 -4.25 17.61 -16.27
C ALA A 38 -3.39 18.54 -17.16
N ASP A 39 -2.08 18.38 -17.07
CA ASP A 39 -1.10 18.92 -17.98
C ASP A 39 -0.26 17.73 -18.50
N LEU A 40 -0.49 17.34 -19.74
CA LEU A 40 0.13 16.17 -20.34
C LEU A 40 1.66 16.27 -20.41
N SER A 41 2.19 17.48 -20.65
CA SER A 41 3.64 17.72 -20.69
C SER A 41 4.26 17.53 -19.32
N TYR A 42 3.61 18.05 -18.28
CA TYR A 42 4.05 17.86 -16.89
C TYR A 42 3.87 16.42 -16.42
N MET A 43 2.78 15.74 -16.80
CA MET A 43 2.59 14.32 -16.50
C MET A 43 3.69 13.47 -17.14
N LYS A 44 4.01 13.72 -18.43
CA LYS A 44 5.14 13.09 -19.14
C LYS A 44 6.45 13.31 -18.39
N TYR A 45 6.72 14.54 -17.94
CA TYR A 45 7.90 14.85 -17.15
C TYR A 45 7.94 14.05 -15.83
N MET A 46 6.83 13.98 -15.08
CA MET A 46 6.75 13.25 -13.80
C MET A 46 6.82 11.73 -13.94
N ILE A 47 6.48 11.17 -15.11
CA ILE A 47 6.70 9.75 -15.40
C ILE A 47 8.19 9.52 -15.72
N ARG A 48 8.77 10.41 -16.55
CA ARG A 48 10.16 10.29 -16.99
C ARG A 48 11.15 10.36 -15.83
N TYR A 49 10.92 11.27 -14.88
CA TYR A 49 11.86 11.56 -13.81
C TYR A 49 11.23 11.29 -12.45
N ASP A 50 11.85 10.42 -11.67
CA ASP A 50 11.43 10.08 -10.31
C ASP A 50 12.66 10.01 -9.42
N SER A 51 12.63 10.72 -8.29
CA SER A 51 13.78 10.81 -7.37
C SER A 51 14.04 9.50 -6.61
N THR A 52 13.03 8.65 -6.48
CA THR A 52 13.11 7.37 -5.77
C THR A 52 13.39 6.22 -6.73
N PHE A 53 12.54 6.06 -7.76
CA PHE A 53 12.60 4.93 -8.69
C PHE A 53 13.41 5.23 -9.97
N GLY A 54 14.06 6.39 -10.02
CA GLY A 54 14.90 6.75 -11.13
C GLY A 54 14.15 7.07 -12.44
N ARG A 55 14.94 7.27 -13.50
CA ARG A 55 14.43 7.65 -14.81
C ARG A 55 13.70 6.49 -15.47
N PHE A 56 12.47 6.72 -15.93
CA PHE A 56 11.76 5.77 -16.80
C PHE A 56 12.49 5.62 -18.13
N GLN A 57 12.85 4.40 -18.49
CA GLN A 57 13.68 4.11 -19.67
C GLN A 57 12.85 3.84 -20.93
N GLY A 58 11.55 3.56 -20.78
CA GLY A 58 10.66 3.18 -21.87
C GLY A 58 10.27 4.34 -22.80
N GLU A 59 9.57 3.99 -23.88
CA GLU A 59 8.97 4.96 -24.80
C GLU A 59 7.87 5.75 -24.09
N LEU A 60 7.91 7.07 -24.24
CA LEU A 60 6.96 7.97 -23.56
C LEU A 60 6.74 9.22 -24.39
N ASP A 61 5.51 9.40 -24.84
CA ASP A 61 5.07 10.59 -25.57
C ASP A 61 3.65 11.01 -25.16
N THR A 62 3.13 12.04 -25.78
CA THR A 62 1.77 12.55 -25.62
C THR A 62 1.03 12.56 -26.96
N TYR A 63 -0.28 12.48 -26.88
CA TYR A 63 -1.19 12.78 -28.01
C TYR A 63 -2.27 13.74 -27.51
N GLU A 64 -3.18 14.17 -28.39
CA GLU A 64 -4.17 15.22 -28.11
C GLU A 64 -4.87 15.09 -26.74
N ASN A 65 -5.27 13.85 -26.35
CA ASN A 65 -6.09 13.62 -25.15
C ASN A 65 -5.44 12.63 -24.18
N GLY A 66 -4.11 12.45 -24.19
CA GLY A 66 -3.48 11.50 -23.30
C GLY A 66 -2.00 11.23 -23.51
N LEU A 67 -1.57 10.12 -22.96
CA LEU A 67 -0.19 9.65 -22.97
C LEU A 67 -0.01 8.49 -23.96
N ILE A 68 1.17 8.37 -24.52
CA ILE A 68 1.64 7.18 -25.25
C ILE A 68 2.79 6.61 -24.44
N ILE A 69 2.63 5.38 -23.96
CA ILE A 69 3.63 4.69 -23.14
C ILE A 69 3.81 3.29 -23.70
N GLU A 70 5.03 2.92 -24.09
CA GLU A 70 5.32 1.63 -24.74
C GLU A 70 4.34 1.33 -25.90
N GLY A 71 4.08 2.34 -26.74
CA GLY A 71 3.13 2.24 -27.84
C GLY A 71 1.65 2.22 -27.45
N GLN A 72 1.30 2.08 -26.18
CA GLN A 72 -0.08 2.11 -25.71
C GLN A 72 -0.59 3.54 -25.55
N LYS A 73 -1.72 3.87 -26.19
CA LYS A 73 -2.44 5.13 -25.95
C LYS A 73 -3.29 5.02 -24.70
N ILE A 74 -3.07 5.90 -23.74
CA ILE A 74 -3.79 5.99 -22.46
C ILE A 74 -4.48 7.34 -22.40
N PRO A 75 -5.82 7.41 -22.46
CA PRO A 75 -6.54 8.66 -22.32
C PRO A 75 -6.37 9.24 -20.92
N VAL A 76 -6.29 10.57 -20.85
CA VAL A 76 -6.20 11.32 -19.59
C VAL A 76 -7.44 12.20 -19.47
N PHE A 77 -8.13 12.03 -18.35
CA PHE A 77 -9.31 12.81 -17.99
C PHE A 77 -8.95 13.86 -16.94
N SER A 78 -9.76 14.91 -16.83
CA SER A 78 -9.53 16.03 -15.91
C SER A 78 -10.77 16.34 -15.05
N GLU A 79 -11.51 15.29 -14.67
CA GLU A 79 -12.73 15.42 -13.92
C GLU A 79 -12.48 15.60 -12.42
N SER A 80 -13.23 16.49 -11.79
CA SER A 80 -13.21 16.68 -10.33
C SER A 80 -14.21 15.79 -9.61
N ASP A 81 -15.26 15.36 -10.30
CA ASP A 81 -16.27 14.42 -9.81
C ASP A 81 -16.04 13.05 -10.43
N ALA A 82 -15.91 12.04 -9.57
CA ALA A 82 -15.65 10.67 -10.01
C ALA A 82 -16.78 10.07 -10.85
N ALA A 83 -18.01 10.53 -10.68
CA ALA A 83 -19.18 10.09 -11.45
C ALA A 83 -19.10 10.50 -12.93
N LEU A 84 -18.35 11.56 -13.24
CA LEU A 84 -18.19 12.09 -14.59
C LEU A 84 -16.99 11.50 -15.34
N ILE A 85 -16.15 10.72 -14.68
CA ILE A 85 -15.01 10.08 -15.33
C ILE A 85 -15.52 8.91 -16.19
N PRO A 86 -15.27 8.91 -17.51
CA PRO A 86 -15.89 7.95 -18.43
C PRO A 86 -15.17 6.58 -18.43
N TRP A 87 -15.12 5.91 -17.27
CA TRP A 87 -14.43 4.63 -17.10
C TRP A 87 -14.97 3.55 -18.05
N GLY A 88 -16.30 3.47 -18.17
CA GLY A 88 -16.95 2.51 -19.07
C GLY A 88 -16.60 2.77 -20.53
N ALA A 89 -16.53 4.03 -20.95
CA ALA A 89 -16.21 4.39 -22.34
C ALA A 89 -14.75 4.07 -22.70
N CYS A 90 -13.81 4.17 -21.76
CA CYS A 90 -12.42 3.78 -21.99
C CYS A 90 -12.15 2.28 -21.69
N GLY A 91 -13.14 1.56 -21.16
CA GLY A 91 -13.05 0.13 -20.86
C GLY A 91 -12.30 -0.20 -19.58
N ALA A 92 -12.16 0.75 -18.63
CA ALA A 92 -11.59 0.51 -17.33
C ALA A 92 -12.61 -0.18 -16.40
N GLU A 93 -12.27 -1.36 -15.92
CA GLU A 93 -13.15 -2.17 -15.06
C GLU A 93 -12.83 -2.01 -13.57
N TYR A 94 -11.54 -2.07 -13.21
CA TYR A 94 -11.04 -1.93 -11.84
C TYR A 94 -10.36 -0.57 -11.66
N ILE A 95 -10.87 0.24 -10.75
CA ILE A 95 -10.35 1.58 -10.52
C ILE A 95 -9.49 1.61 -9.26
N ILE A 96 -8.25 2.06 -9.40
CA ILE A 96 -7.38 2.39 -8.28
C ILE A 96 -7.61 3.85 -7.92
N ASP A 97 -8.33 4.11 -6.81
CA ASP A 97 -8.44 5.47 -6.29
C ASP A 97 -7.22 5.81 -5.43
N ALA A 98 -6.33 6.63 -5.96
CA ALA A 98 -5.10 7.11 -5.33
C ALA A 98 -5.18 8.60 -4.93
N THR A 99 -6.39 9.16 -4.81
CA THR A 99 -6.60 10.57 -4.48
C THR A 99 -6.65 10.85 -2.98
N GLY A 100 -7.08 9.86 -2.19
CA GLY A 100 -7.40 10.02 -0.77
C GLY A 100 -8.66 10.85 -0.49
N ALA A 101 -9.46 11.18 -1.53
CA ALA A 101 -10.72 11.89 -1.43
C ALA A 101 -11.92 10.94 -1.23
N TYR A 102 -11.87 9.77 -1.86
CA TYR A 102 -12.95 8.79 -1.91
C TYR A 102 -12.72 7.61 -0.93
N CYS A 103 -12.43 7.92 0.33
CA CYS A 103 -12.06 6.93 1.34
C CYS A 103 -13.26 6.32 2.10
N THR A 104 -14.45 6.30 1.52
CA THR A 104 -15.65 5.63 2.04
C THR A 104 -16.37 4.92 0.91
N THR A 105 -17.08 3.84 1.20
CA THR A 105 -17.90 3.13 0.21
C THR A 105 -18.86 4.08 -0.52
N GLU A 106 -19.55 4.94 0.22
CA GLU A 106 -20.51 5.89 -0.36
C GLU A 106 -19.86 6.80 -1.41
N LYS A 107 -18.72 7.42 -1.06
CA LYS A 107 -18.01 8.31 -2.00
C LYS A 107 -17.40 7.56 -3.18
N ALA A 108 -16.81 6.41 -2.92
CA ALA A 108 -16.12 5.64 -3.96
C ALA A 108 -17.10 5.04 -4.98
N LYS A 109 -18.36 4.82 -4.62
CA LYS A 109 -19.43 4.41 -5.55
C LYS A 109 -19.63 5.37 -6.72
N ALA A 110 -19.24 6.65 -6.60
CA ALA A 110 -19.31 7.60 -7.72
C ALA A 110 -18.53 7.10 -8.96
N HIS A 111 -17.45 6.34 -8.79
CA HIS A 111 -16.74 5.73 -9.91
C HIS A 111 -17.58 4.70 -10.68
N LEU A 112 -18.53 4.03 -10.01
CA LEU A 112 -19.43 3.04 -10.64
C LEU A 112 -20.41 3.73 -11.59
N GLU A 113 -20.83 4.97 -11.27
CA GLU A 113 -21.66 5.80 -12.16
C GLU A 113 -20.92 6.16 -13.44
N GLY A 114 -19.59 6.33 -13.39
CA GLY A 114 -18.70 6.49 -14.54
C GLY A 114 -18.49 5.21 -15.37
N GLY A 115 -19.09 4.08 -14.95
CA GLY A 115 -19.03 2.80 -15.65
C GLY A 115 -17.93 1.83 -15.17
N ALA A 116 -17.28 2.12 -14.05
CA ALA A 116 -16.37 1.16 -13.41
C ALA A 116 -17.15 -0.04 -12.84
N LYS A 117 -16.53 -1.21 -12.76
CA LYS A 117 -17.11 -2.40 -12.10
C LYS A 117 -16.69 -2.49 -10.64
N LYS A 118 -15.44 -2.18 -10.34
CA LYS A 118 -14.83 -2.29 -9.01
C LYS A 118 -13.97 -1.08 -8.70
N VAL A 119 -13.89 -0.74 -7.41
CA VAL A 119 -13.06 0.35 -6.91
C VAL A 119 -12.19 -0.13 -5.77
N ILE A 120 -10.89 0.10 -5.88
CA ILE A 120 -9.91 -0.19 -4.84
C ILE A 120 -9.42 1.15 -4.27
N ILE A 121 -9.77 1.41 -3.02
CA ILE A 121 -9.31 2.58 -2.27
C ILE A 121 -7.87 2.33 -1.80
N SER A 122 -6.91 3.13 -2.27
CA SER A 122 -5.50 3.03 -1.88
C SER A 122 -5.20 3.78 -0.57
N ALA A 123 -6.08 3.63 0.41
CA ALA A 123 -5.96 4.25 1.73
C ALA A 123 -6.85 3.49 2.73
N PRO A 124 -6.61 3.64 4.04
CA PRO A 124 -7.55 3.15 5.04
C PRO A 124 -8.93 3.78 4.84
N ALA A 125 -9.96 2.96 4.87
CA ALA A 125 -11.34 3.42 4.85
C ALA A 125 -11.63 4.30 6.07
N LYS A 126 -12.51 5.30 5.89
CA LYS A 126 -12.89 6.26 6.95
C LYS A 126 -14.29 6.00 7.49
N ASP A 127 -14.95 4.97 6.98
CA ASP A 127 -16.22 4.43 7.47
C ASP A 127 -15.99 3.03 8.04
N GLY A 128 -17.04 2.46 8.66
CA GLY A 128 -17.03 1.08 9.17
C GLY A 128 -17.50 0.05 8.16
N ASP A 129 -18.01 0.49 7.01
CA ASP A 129 -18.74 -0.35 6.05
C ASP A 129 -17.89 -0.81 4.87
N THR A 130 -16.80 -0.11 4.58
CA THR A 130 -15.89 -0.48 3.48
C THR A 130 -15.10 -1.73 3.81
N PRO A 131 -15.30 -2.87 3.10
CA PRO A 131 -14.51 -4.07 3.27
C PRO A 131 -13.02 -3.77 3.07
N THR A 132 -12.20 -4.20 4.01
CA THR A 132 -10.75 -3.95 3.99
C THR A 132 -10.01 -5.27 3.88
N PHE A 133 -9.16 -5.38 2.86
CA PHE A 133 -8.43 -6.61 2.56
C PHE A 133 -6.91 -6.39 2.54
N ILE A 134 -6.20 -7.39 3.05
CA ILE A 134 -4.75 -7.53 2.93
C ILE A 134 -4.46 -8.91 2.35
N MET A 135 -3.66 -8.95 1.31
CA MET A 135 -3.27 -10.19 0.66
C MET A 135 -2.54 -11.13 1.63
N GLY A 136 -2.87 -12.42 1.57
CA GLY A 136 -2.33 -13.45 2.48
C GLY A 136 -2.97 -13.46 3.88
N ILE A 137 -3.83 -12.49 4.23
CA ILE A 137 -4.40 -12.36 5.57
C ILE A 137 -5.91 -12.68 5.58
N ASN A 138 -6.70 -11.91 4.84
CA ASN A 138 -8.16 -12.04 4.82
C ASN A 138 -8.76 -11.82 3.43
N HIS A 139 -7.95 -11.86 2.38
CA HIS A 139 -8.38 -11.66 1.00
C HIS A 139 -9.38 -12.73 0.54
N ASP A 140 -9.31 -13.92 1.14
CA ASP A 140 -10.24 -15.06 0.95
C ASP A 140 -11.70 -14.74 1.31
N LYS A 141 -11.94 -13.65 2.05
CA LYS A 141 -13.27 -13.16 2.39
C LYS A 141 -13.90 -12.24 1.33
N TYR A 142 -13.15 -11.95 0.26
CA TYR A 142 -13.69 -11.17 -0.85
C TYR A 142 -14.75 -11.98 -1.62
N THR A 143 -15.83 -11.31 -1.97
CA THR A 143 -16.91 -11.85 -2.81
C THR A 143 -17.25 -10.88 -3.94
N SER A 144 -17.72 -11.40 -5.07
CA SER A 144 -17.96 -10.60 -6.28
C SER A 144 -19.06 -9.54 -6.16
N ASP A 145 -19.89 -9.58 -5.11
CA ASP A 145 -20.90 -8.57 -4.79
C ASP A 145 -20.32 -7.33 -4.08
N MET A 146 -19.02 -7.32 -3.74
CA MET A 146 -18.35 -6.19 -3.14
C MET A 146 -17.78 -5.23 -4.21
N PRO A 147 -18.46 -4.12 -4.54
CA PRO A 147 -18.03 -3.23 -5.62
C PRO A 147 -16.91 -2.28 -5.19
N VAL A 148 -16.77 -2.00 -3.90
CA VAL A 148 -15.77 -1.09 -3.33
C VAL A 148 -15.03 -1.80 -2.20
N VAL A 149 -13.70 -1.78 -2.26
CA VAL A 149 -12.84 -2.36 -1.23
C VAL A 149 -11.70 -1.40 -0.88
N SER A 150 -11.12 -1.55 0.31
CA SER A 150 -9.92 -0.83 0.74
C SER A 150 -8.73 -1.80 0.85
N ASN A 151 -7.56 -1.36 0.38
CA ASN A 151 -6.29 -2.08 0.60
C ASN A 151 -5.57 -1.64 1.88
N ALA A 152 -6.27 -1.02 2.84
CA ALA A 152 -5.70 -0.49 4.08
C ALA A 152 -4.56 0.52 3.84
N SER A 153 -3.59 0.60 4.76
CA SER A 153 -2.38 1.42 4.62
C SER A 153 -1.14 0.57 4.34
N CYS A 154 -0.06 1.21 3.87
CA CYS A 154 1.24 0.55 3.71
C CYS A 154 1.75 -0.06 5.02
N THR A 155 1.63 0.66 6.12
CA THR A 155 2.03 0.18 7.46
C THR A 155 1.18 -1.01 7.91
N THR A 156 -0.14 -1.02 7.64
CA THR A 156 -1.00 -2.16 7.98
C THR A 156 -0.65 -3.38 7.13
N ASN A 157 -0.31 -3.18 5.85
CA ASN A 157 0.15 -4.25 4.96
C ASN A 157 1.47 -4.88 5.45
N CYS A 158 2.38 -4.08 6.01
CA CYS A 158 3.62 -4.59 6.60
C CYS A 158 3.37 -5.32 7.94
N LEU A 159 2.53 -4.75 8.81
CA LEU A 159 2.29 -5.28 10.15
C LEU A 159 1.49 -6.60 10.13
N ALA A 160 0.53 -6.74 9.22
CA ALA A 160 -0.40 -7.87 9.21
C ALA A 160 0.26 -9.23 8.97
N PRO A 161 1.20 -9.41 8.03
CA PRO A 161 1.87 -10.69 7.81
C PRO A 161 2.62 -11.18 9.05
N ILE A 162 3.43 -10.33 9.69
CA ILE A 162 4.15 -10.74 10.90
C ILE A 162 3.21 -11.01 12.06
N CYS A 163 2.16 -10.21 12.25
CA CYS A 163 1.15 -10.46 13.27
C CYS A 163 0.41 -11.78 13.04
N LYS A 164 0.12 -12.14 11.78
CA LYS A 164 -0.52 -13.42 11.46
C LYS A 164 0.37 -14.60 11.83
N VAL A 165 1.65 -14.56 11.48
CA VAL A 165 2.59 -15.63 11.86
C VAL A 165 2.66 -15.77 13.38
N LEU A 166 2.76 -14.67 14.11
CA LEU A 166 2.86 -14.70 15.58
C LEU A 166 1.54 -15.13 16.25
N GLU A 167 0.39 -14.63 15.76
CA GLU A 167 -0.91 -15.00 16.33
C GLU A 167 -1.24 -16.47 16.10
N ASP A 168 -1.00 -16.98 14.88
CA ASP A 168 -1.34 -18.36 14.51
C ASP A 168 -0.46 -19.39 15.24
N ASN A 169 0.80 -19.06 15.55
CA ASN A 169 1.73 -20.02 16.18
C ASN A 169 1.80 -19.87 17.71
N TYR A 170 1.67 -18.65 18.26
CA TYR A 170 1.94 -18.39 19.67
C TYR A 170 0.81 -17.64 20.39
N GLY A 171 -0.10 -17.01 19.62
CA GLY A 171 -1.12 -16.11 20.15
C GLY A 171 -0.50 -14.81 20.68
N ILE A 172 -1.00 -13.68 20.24
CA ILE A 172 -0.58 -12.36 20.72
C ILE A 172 -1.43 -11.97 21.90
N GLU A 173 -0.80 -11.61 23.02
CA GLU A 173 -1.45 -11.06 24.19
C GLU A 173 -1.67 -9.55 23.99
N TYR A 174 -0.61 -8.80 23.69
CA TYR A 174 -0.65 -7.39 23.32
C TYR A 174 0.64 -6.99 22.56
N GLY A 175 0.58 -5.87 21.86
CA GLY A 175 1.73 -5.34 21.13
C GLY A 175 1.71 -3.82 21.02
N LEU A 176 2.91 -3.23 21.02
CA LEU A 176 3.16 -1.83 20.73
C LEU A 176 4.01 -1.71 19.47
N MET A 177 3.49 -1.03 18.47
CA MET A 177 4.16 -0.83 17.20
C MET A 177 4.63 0.63 17.07
N SER A 178 5.89 0.80 16.70
CA SER A 178 6.40 2.06 16.19
C SER A 178 6.70 1.91 14.70
N THR A 179 6.21 2.81 13.86
CA THR A 179 6.72 2.86 12.49
C THR A 179 7.66 4.02 12.31
N ILE A 180 8.87 3.73 11.89
CA ILE A 180 9.89 4.68 11.44
C ILE A 180 9.63 4.85 9.94
N HIS A 181 8.89 5.92 9.59
CA HIS A 181 8.26 6.03 8.29
C HIS A 181 8.91 7.13 7.44
N ALA A 182 9.20 6.81 6.19
CA ALA A 182 9.69 7.77 5.22
C ALA A 182 8.77 9.00 5.10
N ALA A 183 9.34 10.14 4.72
CA ALA A 183 8.58 11.35 4.45
C ALA A 183 7.62 11.14 3.27
N THR A 184 6.43 11.70 3.38
CA THR A 184 5.43 11.66 2.31
C THR A 184 5.06 13.07 1.87
N ALA A 185 4.29 13.22 0.81
CA ALA A 185 3.82 14.52 0.32
C ALA A 185 3.05 15.37 1.38
N LYS A 186 2.68 14.80 2.51
CA LYS A 186 2.07 15.53 3.64
C LYS A 186 3.09 16.31 4.46
N GLN A 187 4.34 15.85 4.55
CA GLN A 187 5.39 16.54 5.25
C GLN A 187 5.83 17.79 4.46
N LYS A 188 6.23 18.82 5.20
CA LYS A 188 6.67 20.08 4.59
C LYS A 188 8.19 20.09 4.39
N VAL A 189 8.65 20.78 3.36
CA VAL A 189 10.09 20.99 3.13
C VAL A 189 10.64 22.02 4.14
N VAL A 190 9.88 23.09 4.40
CA VAL A 190 10.15 24.11 5.40
C VAL A 190 8.96 24.28 6.34
N ASP A 191 9.18 24.82 7.53
CA ASP A 191 8.11 25.06 8.50
C ASP A 191 6.97 25.87 7.87
N SER A 192 5.75 25.37 7.97
CA SER A 192 4.56 26.01 7.42
C SER A 192 3.31 25.65 8.22
N ARG A 193 2.23 26.37 7.96
CA ARG A 193 0.96 26.18 8.68
C ARG A 193 0.39 24.78 8.47
N SER A 194 0.00 24.14 9.57
CA SER A 194 -0.84 22.93 9.59
C SER A 194 -2.05 23.17 10.50
N GLN A 195 -3.26 22.82 10.04
CA GLN A 195 -4.50 23.10 10.77
C GLN A 195 -4.84 22.03 11.81
N LYS A 196 -4.58 20.75 11.50
CA LYS A 196 -5.05 19.61 12.32
C LYS A 196 -3.99 19.07 13.27
N ASP A 197 -2.75 19.05 12.85
CA ASP A 197 -1.61 18.56 13.62
C ASP A 197 -0.42 19.50 13.37
N TRP A 198 -0.05 20.24 14.39
CA TRP A 198 1.03 21.24 14.26
C TRP A 198 2.38 20.64 13.91
N ARG A 199 2.65 19.40 14.36
CA ARG A 199 3.89 18.69 14.04
C ARG A 199 4.03 18.41 12.55
N THR A 200 2.92 18.11 11.84
CA THR A 200 2.93 17.92 10.37
C THR A 200 3.30 19.20 9.60
N GLY A 201 3.21 20.36 10.21
CA GLY A 201 3.66 21.64 9.63
C GLY A 201 5.16 21.87 9.71
N ARG A 202 5.91 21.05 10.46
CA ARG A 202 7.36 21.17 10.60
C ARG A 202 8.09 20.55 9.42
N SER A 203 9.28 21.08 9.14
CA SER A 203 10.15 20.58 8.07
C SER A 203 10.50 19.11 8.28
N ALA A 204 10.37 18.30 7.23
CA ALA A 204 10.82 16.92 7.22
C ALA A 204 12.34 16.80 7.30
N PHE A 205 13.07 17.75 6.75
CA PHE A 205 14.53 17.77 6.80
C PHE A 205 15.03 18.19 8.16
N GLY A 206 15.91 17.40 8.73
CA GLY A 206 16.53 17.69 10.03
C GLY A 206 15.62 17.45 11.25
N ASN A 207 14.45 16.84 11.08
CA ASN A 207 13.53 16.50 12.16
C ASN A 207 13.09 15.04 12.16
N LEU A 208 12.90 14.50 13.37
CA LEU A 208 12.09 13.33 13.62
C LEU A 208 10.72 13.80 14.07
N ILE A 209 9.67 13.49 13.31
CA ILE A 209 8.32 14.03 13.55
C ILE A 209 7.40 12.94 14.09
N PRO A 210 7.10 12.89 15.41
CA PRO A 210 6.10 11.98 15.94
C PRO A 210 4.71 12.32 15.38
N SER A 211 3.97 11.30 14.97
CA SER A 211 2.59 11.45 14.53
C SER A 211 1.76 10.23 14.93
N THR A 212 0.45 10.41 15.00
CA THR A 212 -0.46 9.29 15.23
C THR A 212 -0.53 8.38 14.01
N THR A 213 -0.76 7.09 14.23
CA THR A 213 -1.07 6.13 13.19
C THR A 213 -2.29 5.30 13.57
N GLY A 214 -3.17 5.09 12.58
CA GLY A 214 -4.30 4.17 12.73
C GLY A 214 -3.94 2.71 12.40
N ALA A 215 -2.73 2.44 11.92
CA ALA A 215 -2.36 1.13 11.39
C ALA A 215 -2.48 0.00 12.42
N ALA A 216 -2.02 0.23 13.67
CA ALA A 216 -2.11 -0.75 14.73
C ALA A 216 -3.56 -1.05 15.15
N LYS A 217 -4.45 -0.06 15.09
CA LYS A 217 -5.89 -0.28 15.35
C LYS A 217 -6.58 -0.96 14.17
N ALA A 218 -6.18 -0.60 12.95
CA ALA A 218 -6.74 -1.17 11.73
C ALA A 218 -6.43 -2.67 11.56
N ILE A 219 -5.40 -3.20 12.27
CA ILE A 219 -5.08 -4.62 12.23
C ILE A 219 -6.26 -5.50 12.65
N SER A 220 -7.09 -5.04 13.56
CA SER A 220 -8.28 -5.78 14.02
C SER A 220 -9.36 -5.95 12.95
N LEU A 221 -9.33 -5.14 11.89
CA LEU A 221 -10.25 -5.28 10.76
C LEU A 221 -9.91 -6.52 9.91
N VAL A 222 -8.63 -6.89 9.89
CA VAL A 222 -8.12 -7.98 9.06
C VAL A 222 -7.74 -9.21 9.88
N ILE A 223 -7.35 -9.03 11.16
CA ILE A 223 -7.09 -10.11 12.15
C ILE A 223 -7.95 -9.82 13.39
N PRO A 224 -9.23 -10.25 13.43
CA PRO A 224 -10.15 -9.92 14.53
C PRO A 224 -9.67 -10.35 15.91
N ALA A 225 -8.85 -11.38 16.02
CA ALA A 225 -8.25 -11.85 17.27
C ALA A 225 -7.36 -10.80 17.96
N LEU A 226 -6.92 -9.76 17.21
CA LEU A 226 -6.07 -8.67 17.71
C LEU A 226 -6.87 -7.42 18.14
N LYS A 227 -8.20 -7.52 18.20
CA LYS A 227 -9.04 -6.40 18.66
C LYS A 227 -8.62 -5.97 20.07
N ASP A 228 -8.39 -4.67 20.23
CA ASP A 228 -7.98 -4.00 21.49
C ASP A 228 -6.63 -4.44 22.07
N LYS A 229 -5.85 -5.26 21.34
CA LYS A 229 -4.54 -5.74 21.77
C LYS A 229 -3.37 -4.94 21.19
N MET A 230 -3.60 -4.16 20.15
CA MET A 230 -2.54 -3.47 19.40
C MET A 230 -2.69 -1.96 19.48
N SER A 231 -1.59 -1.27 19.73
CA SER A 231 -1.49 0.19 19.63
C SER A 231 -0.18 0.60 18.99
N GLY A 232 -0.03 1.88 18.61
CA GLY A 232 1.22 2.31 18.01
C GLY A 232 1.30 3.79 17.71
N ILE A 233 2.52 4.19 17.31
CA ILE A 233 2.90 5.54 16.94
C ILE A 233 3.70 5.52 15.65
N SER A 234 3.75 6.64 14.93
CA SER A 234 4.59 6.83 13.75
C SER A 234 5.63 7.92 14.02
N TYR A 235 6.84 7.70 13.56
CA TYR A 235 7.89 8.71 13.47
C TYR A 235 8.20 8.96 11.99
N ARG A 236 7.96 10.19 11.50
CA ARG A 236 8.40 10.57 10.16
C ARG A 236 9.87 10.94 10.22
N VAL A 237 10.65 10.35 9.31
CA VAL A 237 12.10 10.53 9.21
C VAL A 237 12.48 11.08 7.84
N PRO A 238 13.63 11.77 7.70
CA PRO A 238 14.04 12.40 6.45
C PRO A 238 14.64 11.40 5.43
N THR A 239 13.91 10.32 5.15
CA THR A 239 14.20 9.37 4.06
C THR A 239 13.14 9.52 2.97
N SER A 240 13.50 9.22 1.72
CA SER A 240 12.60 9.39 0.57
C SER A 240 11.58 8.26 0.46
N ASP A 241 11.99 7.05 0.82
CA ASP A 241 11.17 5.82 0.72
C ASP A 241 11.72 4.75 1.65
N VAL A 242 11.02 3.65 1.75
CA VAL A 242 11.22 2.51 2.65
C VAL A 242 11.13 2.89 4.12
N SER A 243 10.25 2.22 4.79
CA SER A 243 9.88 2.42 6.19
C SER A 243 10.12 1.14 7.00
N ILE A 244 10.09 1.27 8.32
CA ILE A 244 10.25 0.16 9.26
C ILE A 244 9.02 0.06 10.16
N VAL A 245 8.57 -1.16 10.41
CA VAL A 245 7.74 -1.53 11.56
C VAL A 245 8.66 -2.11 12.65
N ASP A 246 8.71 -1.45 13.79
CA ASP A 246 9.30 -1.92 15.05
C ASP A 246 8.14 -2.38 15.94
N LEU A 247 7.96 -3.70 16.08
CA LEU A 247 6.90 -4.30 16.87
C LEU A 247 7.47 -4.91 18.15
N ASN A 248 7.05 -4.37 19.30
CA ASN A 248 7.25 -4.99 20.59
C ASN A 248 5.99 -5.79 20.93
N VAL A 249 6.13 -7.11 21.13
CA VAL A 249 5.00 -8.03 21.24
C VAL A 249 5.15 -8.99 22.42
N ALA A 250 4.07 -9.13 23.18
CA ALA A 250 3.91 -10.18 24.20
C ALA A 250 3.10 -11.34 23.60
N LEU A 251 3.64 -12.56 23.75
CA LEU A 251 3.05 -13.79 23.27
C LEU A 251 2.42 -14.59 24.42
N LYS A 252 1.32 -15.28 24.14
CA LYS A 252 0.63 -16.15 25.12
C LYS A 252 1.39 -17.46 25.36
N GLN A 253 1.96 -18.03 24.31
CA GLN A 253 2.77 -19.23 24.38
C GLN A 253 4.26 -18.84 24.40
N PRO A 254 5.09 -19.56 25.18
CA PRO A 254 6.52 -19.30 25.17
C PRO A 254 7.14 -19.69 23.83
N ALA A 255 8.16 -18.93 23.44
CA ALA A 255 8.97 -19.18 22.27
C ALA A 255 10.42 -18.77 22.49
N SER A 256 11.32 -19.24 21.65
CA SER A 256 12.62 -18.63 21.43
C SER A 256 12.57 -17.74 20.17
N TYR A 257 13.51 -16.81 20.06
CA TYR A 257 13.62 -15.99 18.86
C TYR A 257 13.93 -16.82 17.61
N ASP A 258 14.75 -17.87 17.73
CA ASP A 258 15.07 -18.79 16.64
C ASP A 258 13.83 -19.54 16.13
N GLU A 259 12.93 -19.94 17.03
CA GLU A 259 11.64 -20.55 16.64
C GLU A 259 10.76 -19.56 15.88
N ILE A 260 10.73 -18.29 16.32
CA ILE A 260 10.00 -17.21 15.59
C ILE A 260 10.60 -17.04 14.20
N CYS A 261 11.92 -16.91 14.07
CA CYS A 261 12.63 -16.81 12.79
C CYS A 261 12.28 -17.98 11.86
N LYS A 262 12.31 -19.21 12.39
CA LYS A 262 11.96 -20.41 11.62
C LYS A 262 10.52 -20.35 11.09
N LYS A 263 9.55 -19.93 11.93
CA LYS A 263 8.15 -19.81 11.54
C LYS A 263 7.92 -18.70 10.53
N VAL A 264 8.62 -17.58 10.65
CA VAL A 264 8.54 -16.48 9.68
C VAL A 264 9.12 -16.91 8.33
N ARG A 265 10.28 -17.58 8.32
CA ARG A 265 10.88 -18.14 7.10
C ARG A 265 9.94 -19.16 6.44
N GLU A 266 9.40 -20.11 7.19
CA GLU A 266 8.43 -21.09 6.69
C GLU A 266 7.22 -20.38 6.03
N ALA A 267 6.69 -19.34 6.66
CA ALA A 267 5.57 -18.58 6.13
C ALA A 267 5.93 -17.84 4.83
N SER A 268 7.11 -17.23 4.76
CA SER A 268 7.58 -16.49 3.58
C SER A 268 7.80 -17.40 2.37
N GLU A 269 8.19 -18.64 2.60
CA GLU A 269 8.42 -19.64 1.55
C GLU A 269 7.12 -20.37 1.13
N THR A 270 6.03 -20.26 1.91
CA THR A 270 4.79 -21.00 1.71
C THR A 270 3.57 -20.09 1.51
N TYR A 271 2.70 -19.98 2.52
CA TYR A 271 1.39 -19.31 2.39
C TYR A 271 1.44 -17.78 2.33
N LEU A 272 2.56 -17.16 2.68
CA LEU A 272 2.82 -15.73 2.50
C LEU A 272 3.88 -15.45 1.43
N SER A 273 4.18 -16.42 0.56
CA SER A 273 5.15 -16.24 -0.51
C SER A 273 4.77 -15.06 -1.41
N GLY A 274 5.78 -14.19 -1.67
CA GLY A 274 5.62 -12.94 -2.41
C GLY A 274 4.92 -11.81 -1.63
N ILE A 275 4.49 -12.05 -0.38
CA ILE A 275 3.85 -11.05 0.50
C ILE A 275 4.77 -10.73 1.67
N LEU A 276 5.28 -11.75 2.35
CA LEU A 276 6.30 -11.67 3.39
C LEU A 276 7.62 -12.16 2.82
N ASP A 277 8.68 -11.40 3.03
CA ASP A 277 10.06 -11.81 2.76
C ASP A 277 10.83 -11.98 4.07
N TYR A 278 11.97 -12.66 3.99
CA TYR A 278 12.83 -13.00 5.13
C TYR A 278 14.28 -12.72 4.78
N VAL A 279 14.96 -11.85 5.52
CA VAL A 279 16.34 -11.48 5.27
C VAL A 279 17.23 -11.76 6.49
N GLU A 280 18.45 -12.24 6.23
CA GLU A 280 19.50 -12.51 7.22
C GLU A 280 20.77 -11.67 6.98
N ASP A 281 20.80 -10.90 5.91
CA ASP A 281 21.89 -9.99 5.61
C ASP A 281 21.83 -8.72 6.47
N GLU A 282 22.96 -8.02 6.60
CA GLU A 282 23.03 -6.73 7.28
C GLU A 282 22.61 -5.60 6.33
N VAL A 283 21.30 -5.45 6.18
CA VAL A 283 20.65 -4.55 5.22
C VAL A 283 20.22 -3.22 5.82
N VAL A 284 19.97 -2.25 4.95
CA VAL A 284 19.41 -0.94 5.28
C VAL A 284 18.24 -0.60 4.36
N SER A 285 17.48 0.44 4.67
CA SER A 285 16.25 0.78 3.96
C SER A 285 16.42 0.94 2.45
N SER A 286 17.55 1.47 1.96
CA SER A 286 17.77 1.68 0.53
C SER A 286 17.87 0.40 -0.29
N ASP A 287 18.17 -0.74 0.35
CA ASP A 287 18.28 -2.05 -0.30
C ASP A 287 16.90 -2.58 -0.76
N PHE A 288 15.83 -2.03 -0.20
CA PHE A 288 14.45 -2.45 -0.47
C PHE A 288 13.65 -1.46 -1.34
N ILE A 289 14.31 -0.44 -1.91
CA ILE A 289 13.62 0.47 -2.85
C ILE A 289 13.20 -0.31 -4.10
N GLY A 290 11.90 -0.33 -4.38
CA GLY A 290 11.31 -1.10 -5.48
C GLY A 290 10.99 -2.55 -5.14
N ASP A 291 11.16 -2.97 -3.89
CA ASP A 291 10.75 -4.31 -3.45
C ASP A 291 9.22 -4.42 -3.43
N SER A 292 8.70 -5.54 -3.95
CA SER A 292 7.26 -5.77 -4.11
C SER A 292 6.58 -6.47 -2.93
N HIS A 293 7.33 -6.90 -1.92
CA HIS A 293 6.76 -7.52 -0.72
C HIS A 293 6.03 -6.48 0.14
N ALA A 294 5.02 -6.92 0.84
CA ALA A 294 4.29 -6.09 1.81
C ALA A 294 5.12 -5.88 3.10
N SER A 295 5.90 -6.87 3.46
CA SER A 295 6.68 -6.96 4.70
C SER A 295 7.96 -7.74 4.45
N ILE A 296 9.10 -7.25 4.94
CA ILE A 296 10.40 -7.90 4.83
C ILE A 296 10.94 -8.03 6.24
N PHE A 297 10.92 -9.24 6.78
CA PHE A 297 11.35 -9.51 8.16
C PHE A 297 12.87 -9.54 8.24
N ASP A 298 13.43 -8.69 9.10
CA ASP A 298 14.85 -8.66 9.42
C ASP A 298 15.14 -9.60 10.60
N ALA A 299 15.67 -10.77 10.29
CA ALA A 299 15.94 -11.80 11.29
C ALA A 299 17.08 -11.44 12.26
N ARG A 300 17.97 -10.50 11.88
CA ARG A 300 19.10 -10.11 12.71
C ARG A 300 18.79 -9.02 13.72
N GLN A 301 17.74 -8.23 13.51
CA GLN A 301 17.43 -7.07 14.36
C GLN A 301 16.39 -7.36 15.43
N GLY A 302 15.92 -8.60 15.56
CA GLY A 302 15.01 -8.98 16.62
C GLY A 302 15.68 -9.12 17.98
N ILE A 303 14.89 -8.94 19.04
CA ILE A 303 15.37 -9.04 20.43
C ILE A 303 14.41 -9.94 21.20
N GLN A 304 14.96 -10.91 21.92
CA GLN A 304 14.24 -11.68 22.91
C GLN A 304 14.56 -11.12 24.31
N VAL A 305 13.54 -10.64 25.03
CA VAL A 305 13.69 -10.20 26.43
C VAL A 305 13.49 -11.40 27.36
N ASN A 306 12.48 -12.21 27.10
CA ASN A 306 12.20 -13.48 27.77
C ASN A 306 11.40 -14.37 26.81
N SER A 307 10.92 -15.53 27.25
CA SER A 307 10.18 -16.48 26.41
C SER A 307 8.82 -15.98 25.92
N HIS A 308 8.33 -14.84 26.40
CA HIS A 308 7.03 -14.27 26.04
C HIS A 308 7.10 -12.86 25.45
N PHE A 309 8.25 -12.18 25.53
CA PHE A 309 8.34 -10.78 25.11
C PHE A 309 9.48 -10.55 24.13
N PHE A 310 9.12 -10.06 22.94
CA PHE A 310 10.02 -9.93 21.80
C PHE A 310 9.90 -8.55 21.14
N LYS A 311 10.98 -8.14 20.51
CA LYS A 311 10.98 -7.10 19.47
C LYS A 311 11.22 -7.78 18.13
N VAL A 312 10.43 -7.43 17.12
CA VAL A 312 10.61 -7.86 15.74
C VAL A 312 10.61 -6.65 14.80
N ILE A 313 11.42 -6.70 13.77
CA ILE A 313 11.63 -5.61 12.82
C ILE A 313 11.25 -6.08 11.43
N CYS A 314 10.46 -5.26 10.72
CA CYS A 314 10.13 -5.50 9.33
C CYS A 314 10.33 -4.21 8.52
N PHE A 315 11.04 -4.30 7.38
CA PHE A 315 11.07 -3.25 6.37
C PHE A 315 9.86 -3.34 5.44
N TYR A 316 9.54 -2.24 4.78
CA TYR A 316 8.56 -2.21 3.70
C TYR A 316 8.77 -1.00 2.80
N ASP A 317 8.73 -1.21 1.48
CA ASP A 317 8.61 -0.10 0.55
C ASP A 317 7.18 0.44 0.62
N ASN A 318 7.03 1.63 1.21
CA ASN A 318 5.72 2.23 1.47
C ASN A 318 5.04 2.78 0.21
N GLU A 319 5.72 2.79 -0.93
CA GLU A 319 5.20 3.18 -2.23
C GLU A 319 5.07 1.97 -3.18
N TRP A 320 6.17 1.32 -3.54
CA TRP A 320 6.19 0.20 -4.49
C TRP A 320 5.61 -1.08 -3.90
N GLY A 321 6.08 -1.50 -2.73
CA GLY A 321 5.61 -2.69 -2.04
C GLY A 321 4.11 -2.59 -1.74
N TYR A 322 3.68 -1.45 -1.21
CA TYR A 322 2.26 -1.19 -0.95
C TYR A 322 1.42 -1.22 -2.24
N THR A 323 1.88 -0.55 -3.29
CA THR A 323 1.14 -0.52 -4.57
C THR A 323 1.09 -1.89 -5.20
N SER A 324 2.14 -2.71 -5.08
CA SER A 324 2.16 -4.10 -5.52
C SER A 324 1.06 -4.94 -4.87
N GLN A 325 0.72 -4.67 -3.59
CA GLN A 325 -0.39 -5.37 -2.93
C GLN A 325 -1.76 -4.97 -3.52
N ILE A 326 -1.94 -3.73 -3.98
CA ILE A 326 -3.14 -3.33 -4.72
C ILE A 326 -3.30 -4.18 -5.99
N PHE A 327 -2.22 -4.38 -6.74
CA PHE A 327 -2.23 -5.18 -7.97
C PHE A 327 -2.51 -6.66 -7.68
N ARG A 328 -1.93 -7.24 -6.63
CA ARG A 328 -2.23 -8.60 -6.18
C ARG A 328 -3.71 -8.75 -5.79
N LEU A 329 -4.25 -7.75 -5.08
CA LEU A 329 -5.67 -7.74 -4.70
C LEU A 329 -6.56 -7.66 -5.95
N ILE A 330 -6.25 -6.82 -6.93
CA ILE A 330 -6.99 -6.74 -8.21
C ILE A 330 -6.94 -8.08 -8.96
N GLN A 331 -5.78 -8.74 -9.02
CA GLN A 331 -5.67 -10.07 -9.64
C GLN A 331 -6.57 -11.10 -8.96
N TYR A 332 -6.54 -11.13 -7.62
CA TYR A 332 -7.38 -12.03 -6.84
C TYR A 332 -8.88 -11.72 -7.05
N MET A 333 -9.27 -10.45 -6.96
CA MET A 333 -10.65 -10.03 -7.22
C MET A 333 -11.10 -10.45 -8.62
N ASN A 334 -10.27 -10.24 -9.64
CA ASN A 334 -10.59 -10.62 -11.00
C ASN A 334 -10.75 -12.15 -11.18
N GLN A 335 -9.97 -12.96 -10.47
CA GLN A 335 -10.16 -14.42 -10.46
C GLN A 335 -11.53 -14.81 -9.90
N ILE A 336 -11.92 -14.23 -8.77
CA ILE A 336 -13.24 -14.47 -8.16
C ILE A 336 -14.37 -13.95 -9.06
N ASP A 337 -14.23 -12.73 -9.58
CA ASP A 337 -15.27 -12.08 -10.41
C ASP A 337 -15.50 -12.78 -11.76
N THR A 338 -14.49 -13.46 -12.30
CA THR A 338 -14.55 -14.15 -13.59
C THR A 338 -14.69 -15.68 -13.49
N GLY A 339 -14.61 -16.22 -12.25
CA GLY A 339 -14.67 -17.67 -12.02
C GLY A 339 -13.48 -18.45 -12.60
N ARG A 340 -12.32 -17.84 -12.71
CA ARG A 340 -11.11 -18.43 -13.33
C ARG A 340 -10.05 -18.76 -12.30
#